data_a03c97b37a2f46553c36b9803e28926f
#
_entry.id   a03c97b37a2f46553c36b9803e28926f
#
_cell.length_a   1.000
_cell.length_b   1.000
_cell.length_c   1.000
_cell.angle_alpha   90.00
_cell.angle_beta   90.00
_cell.angle_gamma   90.00
#
_symmetry.space_group_name_H-M   'P 1'
#
loop_
_entity.id
_entity.type
_entity.pdbx_description
1 polymer ?
#
loop_
_entity_poly.entity_id
_entity_poly.type
_entity_poly.pdbx_seq_one_letter_code
_entity_poly.pdbx_strand_id
1 'polypeptide(L)'
;MKKLFILAIAIVASSVAFAQEFTPSYHESSDSDLQGRFKVALDIPISEKVKLSLGEQLRTKDSFNSLDKFLTSLSVAYTPWKFMEFGTEYALVNEWQGKQYGSDIRWRTKHRWNIDITEKLTAGRFELSLRERVRMEFRGYDANKYEDPNPFTTLRTRLKAAYKNASRWKPYTYVEVYTTLNAPKRVENCLRDPLERDNYINRVRIVLGTELKITDKQKMDIHYMLNLNRTRKASYYNSYIENVHDAGDLCSWSLSKVAAHVICVDYKFSL
;
A
#
# COMPACT_ATOMS: atom_id res chain seq x y z
N MET A 1 42.69 -54.57 -5.27
CA MET A 1 42.85 -53.31 -4.53
C MET A 1 42.76 -52.07 -5.42
N LYS A 2 43.47 -51.97 -6.55
CA LYS A 2 43.42 -50.80 -7.45
C LYS A 2 42.02 -50.47 -8.01
N LYS A 3 41.21 -51.49 -8.35
CA LYS A 3 39.83 -51.28 -8.87
C LYS A 3 38.83 -50.76 -7.82
N LEU A 4 39.01 -51.14 -6.56
CA LEU A 4 38.17 -50.61 -5.45
C LEU A 4 38.47 -49.13 -5.15
N PHE A 5 39.74 -48.73 -5.31
CA PHE A 5 40.15 -47.33 -5.08
C PHE A 5 39.61 -46.39 -6.18
N ILE A 6 39.57 -46.88 -7.44
CA ILE A 6 38.99 -46.12 -8.56
C ILE A 6 37.48 -45.97 -8.38
N LEU A 7 36.77 -47.01 -7.91
CA LEU A 7 35.34 -46.96 -7.64
C LEU A 7 35.01 -45.97 -6.48
N ALA A 8 35.85 -45.98 -5.43
CA ALA A 8 35.69 -45.03 -4.33
C ALA A 8 35.93 -43.58 -4.76
N ILE A 9 36.91 -43.32 -5.62
CA ILE A 9 37.15 -41.97 -6.17
C ILE A 9 36.01 -41.54 -7.10
N ALA A 10 35.46 -42.45 -7.91
CA ALA A 10 34.30 -42.17 -8.77
C ALA A 10 33.03 -41.85 -7.95
N ILE A 11 32.80 -42.52 -6.82
CA ILE A 11 31.67 -42.23 -5.92
C ILE A 11 31.86 -40.89 -5.22
N VAL A 12 33.08 -40.56 -4.77
CA VAL A 12 33.38 -39.25 -4.16
C VAL A 12 33.30 -38.14 -5.20
N ALA A 13 33.79 -38.39 -6.43
CA ALA A 13 33.67 -37.39 -7.49
C ALA A 13 32.21 -37.19 -7.97
N SER A 14 31.36 -38.24 -7.92
CA SER A 14 29.92 -38.09 -8.22
C SER A 14 29.12 -37.41 -7.09
N SER A 15 29.61 -37.50 -5.86
CA SER A 15 28.99 -36.78 -4.73
C SER A 15 29.42 -35.30 -4.60
N VAL A 16 30.47 -34.89 -5.32
CA VAL A 16 30.89 -33.48 -5.48
C VAL A 16 30.23 -32.85 -6.70
N ALA A 17 29.52 -33.63 -7.54
CA ALA A 17 28.79 -33.11 -8.65
C ALA A 17 27.53 -32.40 -8.15
N PHE A 18 27.59 -31.07 -8.23
CA PHE A 18 26.42 -30.20 -8.32
C PHE A 18 25.57 -29.98 -7.05
N ALA A 19 26.17 -29.50 -5.98
CA ALA A 19 25.50 -28.42 -5.28
C ALA A 19 25.68 -27.16 -6.17
N GLN A 20 24.88 -27.03 -7.19
CA GLN A 20 24.75 -25.77 -7.91
C GLN A 20 24.19 -24.80 -6.89
N GLU A 21 25.02 -23.91 -6.37
CA GLU A 21 24.55 -22.85 -5.46
C GLU A 21 23.45 -22.09 -6.20
N PHE A 22 22.21 -22.36 -5.80
CA PHE A 22 21.08 -21.65 -6.36
C PHE A 22 21.19 -20.19 -5.90
N THR A 23 21.41 -19.30 -6.85
CA THR A 23 21.43 -17.87 -6.60
C THR A 23 20.04 -17.32 -6.96
N PRO A 24 19.26 -16.83 -5.98
CA PRO A 24 17.97 -16.21 -6.27
C PRO A 24 18.10 -15.09 -7.30
N SER A 25 17.18 -15.04 -8.25
CA SER A 25 17.19 -13.99 -9.27
C SER A 25 16.75 -12.65 -8.70
N TYR A 26 17.42 -11.55 -9.11
CA TYR A 26 17.06 -10.19 -8.75
C TYR A 26 16.60 -9.40 -9.97
N HIS A 27 15.51 -8.65 -9.81
CA HIS A 27 14.97 -7.76 -10.83
C HIS A 27 14.66 -6.38 -10.23
N GLU A 28 15.13 -5.32 -10.89
CA GLU A 28 14.75 -3.95 -10.55
C GLU A 28 14.02 -3.32 -11.73
N SER A 29 12.91 -2.65 -11.47
CA SER A 29 12.12 -1.91 -12.45
C SER A 29 11.84 -0.50 -11.99
N SER A 30 11.81 0.45 -12.94
CA SER A 30 11.37 1.81 -12.70
C SER A 30 10.34 2.18 -13.75
N ASP A 31 9.22 2.77 -13.32
CA ASP A 31 8.10 3.10 -14.19
C ASP A 31 7.39 4.38 -13.71
N SER A 32 6.58 4.98 -14.58
CA SER A 32 5.70 6.08 -14.25
C SER A 32 4.29 5.82 -14.77
N ASP A 33 3.28 6.28 -14.05
CA ASP A 33 1.89 6.08 -14.41
C ASP A 33 1.04 7.32 -14.11
N LEU A 34 0.10 7.63 -15.00
CA LEU A 34 -0.92 8.64 -14.77
C LEU A 34 -2.22 7.97 -14.36
N GLN A 35 -2.73 8.35 -13.20
CA GLN A 35 -3.88 7.73 -12.55
C GLN A 35 -4.99 8.75 -12.27
N GLY A 36 -6.22 8.25 -12.14
CA GLY A 36 -7.37 9.02 -11.68
C GLY A 36 -7.93 8.50 -10.35
N ARG A 37 -8.45 9.40 -9.54
CA ARG A 37 -9.23 9.08 -8.34
C ARG A 37 -10.44 9.97 -8.26
N PHE A 38 -11.60 9.35 -8.16
CA PHE A 38 -12.87 10.04 -8.04
C PHE A 38 -13.57 9.51 -6.80
N LYS A 39 -13.89 10.39 -5.86
CA LYS A 39 -14.53 10.02 -4.60
C LYS A 39 -15.80 10.84 -4.41
N VAL A 40 -16.85 10.15 -3.95
CA VAL A 40 -18.06 10.79 -3.42
C VAL A 40 -18.20 10.36 -1.96
N ALA A 41 -18.52 11.30 -1.07
CA ALA A 41 -18.72 10.99 0.34
C ALA A 41 -19.93 11.73 0.90
N LEU A 42 -20.66 11.03 1.77
CA LEU A 42 -21.75 11.57 2.56
C LEU A 42 -21.30 11.66 4.01
N ASP A 43 -21.22 12.88 4.55
CA ASP A 43 -20.91 13.15 5.94
C ASP A 43 -22.19 13.35 6.75
N ILE A 44 -22.36 12.58 7.80
CA ILE A 44 -23.53 12.58 8.69
C ILE A 44 -23.05 13.00 10.08
N PRO A 45 -23.33 14.25 10.52
CA PRO A 45 -23.03 14.68 11.88
C PRO A 45 -23.97 14.00 12.86
N ILE A 46 -23.47 13.07 13.67
CA ILE A 46 -24.26 12.38 14.71
C ILE A 46 -24.36 13.27 15.96
N SER A 47 -23.30 14.00 16.27
CA SER A 47 -23.25 15.00 17.33
C SER A 47 -22.18 16.05 16.99
N GLU A 48 -22.04 17.07 17.85
CA GLU A 48 -20.97 18.08 17.69
C GLU A 48 -19.55 17.48 17.68
N LYS A 49 -19.39 16.29 18.28
CA LYS A 49 -18.08 15.62 18.42
C LYS A 49 -17.94 14.36 17.57
N VAL A 50 -19.04 13.81 17.06
CA VAL A 50 -19.05 12.54 16.35
C VAL A 50 -19.61 12.73 14.96
N LYS A 51 -18.85 12.29 13.97
CA LYS A 51 -19.23 12.29 12.56
C LYS A 51 -19.11 10.89 11.97
N LEU A 52 -20.12 10.45 11.26
CA LEU A 52 -20.11 9.25 10.41
C LEU A 52 -19.91 9.70 8.96
N SER A 53 -19.13 8.93 8.17
CA SER A 53 -18.99 9.21 6.74
C SER A 53 -19.06 7.91 5.94
N LEU A 54 -19.87 7.95 4.89
CA LEU A 54 -19.96 6.91 3.86
C LEU A 54 -19.23 7.40 2.62
N GLY A 55 -18.47 6.57 1.95
CA GLY A 55 -17.69 7.00 0.80
C GLY A 55 -17.52 5.92 -0.25
N GLU A 56 -17.64 6.34 -1.52
CA GLU A 56 -17.35 5.53 -2.69
C GLU A 56 -16.18 6.15 -3.44
N GLN A 57 -15.22 5.34 -3.85
CA GLN A 57 -14.07 5.81 -4.60
C GLN A 57 -13.74 4.89 -5.78
N LEU A 58 -13.67 5.48 -6.96
CA LEU A 58 -13.19 4.85 -8.18
C LEU A 58 -11.73 5.26 -8.43
N ARG A 59 -10.90 4.31 -8.85
CA ARG A 59 -9.51 4.56 -9.27
C ARG A 59 -9.23 3.97 -10.62
N THR A 60 -8.51 4.73 -11.44
CA THR A 60 -8.00 4.29 -12.73
C THR A 60 -6.48 4.26 -12.71
N LYS A 61 -5.88 3.53 -13.64
CA LYS A 61 -4.45 3.41 -13.90
C LYS A 61 -4.18 3.40 -15.40
N ASP A 62 -2.93 3.23 -15.79
CA ASP A 62 -2.50 3.11 -17.19
C ASP A 62 -2.99 4.30 -18.04
N SER A 63 -2.71 5.54 -17.58
CA SER A 63 -3.15 6.78 -18.22
C SER A 63 -4.67 6.86 -18.42
N PHE A 64 -5.44 6.47 -17.39
CA PHE A 64 -6.91 6.36 -17.34
C PHE A 64 -7.52 5.24 -18.20
N ASN A 65 -6.74 4.47 -18.94
CA ASN A 65 -7.24 3.44 -19.84
C ASN A 65 -7.75 2.18 -19.13
N SER A 66 -7.38 2.00 -17.86
CA SER A 66 -7.69 0.79 -17.12
C SER A 66 -8.30 1.13 -15.75
N LEU A 67 -9.28 0.33 -15.34
CA LEU A 67 -9.81 0.39 -13.98
C LEU A 67 -8.79 -0.27 -13.04
N ASP A 68 -8.45 0.40 -11.93
CA ASP A 68 -7.58 -0.15 -10.90
C ASP A 68 -8.41 -0.78 -9.78
N LYS A 69 -9.25 0.01 -9.14
CA LYS A 69 -10.05 -0.47 -8.00
C LYS A 69 -11.26 0.39 -7.71
N PHE A 70 -12.19 -0.23 -7.01
CA PHE A 70 -13.35 0.41 -6.44
C PHE A 70 -13.36 0.21 -4.92
N LEU A 71 -13.66 1.26 -4.15
CA LEU A 71 -13.64 1.23 -2.71
C LEU A 71 -14.95 1.76 -2.14
N THR A 72 -15.58 0.95 -1.29
CA THR A 72 -16.72 1.35 -0.44
C THR A 72 -16.21 1.51 0.98
N SER A 73 -16.44 2.64 1.62
CA SER A 73 -15.90 2.94 2.94
C SER A 73 -16.94 3.48 3.91
N LEU A 74 -16.80 3.07 5.17
CA LEU A 74 -17.54 3.58 6.31
C LEU A 74 -16.51 4.08 7.32
N SER A 75 -16.65 5.33 7.80
CA SER A 75 -15.73 5.88 8.79
C SER A 75 -16.47 6.63 9.89
N VAL A 76 -15.89 6.61 11.08
CA VAL A 76 -16.31 7.37 12.24
C VAL A 76 -15.16 8.25 12.67
N ALA A 77 -15.44 9.53 12.91
CA ALA A 77 -14.51 10.49 13.49
C ALA A 77 -15.06 11.02 14.80
N TYR A 78 -14.22 11.05 15.83
CA TYR A 78 -14.50 11.59 17.16
C TYR A 78 -13.54 12.73 17.47
N THR A 79 -14.06 13.93 17.68
CA THR A 79 -13.30 15.16 17.93
C THR A 79 -13.59 15.66 19.36
N PRO A 80 -12.94 15.07 20.40
CA PRO A 80 -13.16 15.48 21.78
C PRO A 80 -12.71 16.93 22.04
N TRP A 81 -11.64 17.37 21.37
CA TRP A 81 -11.07 18.70 21.48
C TRP A 81 -10.80 19.29 20.08
N LYS A 82 -10.82 20.61 19.96
CA LYS A 82 -10.60 21.31 18.66
C LYS A 82 -9.25 20.99 18.01
N PHE A 83 -8.26 20.58 18.81
CA PHE A 83 -6.91 20.28 18.35
C PHE A 83 -6.65 18.79 18.10
N MET A 84 -7.58 17.87 18.44
CA MET A 84 -7.37 16.42 18.32
C MET A 84 -8.61 15.71 17.82
N GLU A 85 -8.40 14.80 16.87
CA GLU A 85 -9.44 13.96 16.26
C GLU A 85 -8.96 12.51 16.21
N PHE A 86 -9.80 11.58 16.64
CA PHE A 86 -9.63 10.15 16.52
C PHE A 86 -10.52 9.64 15.39
N GLY A 87 -9.98 8.76 14.54
CA GLY A 87 -10.71 8.21 13.41
C GLY A 87 -10.60 6.70 13.32
N THR A 88 -11.65 6.06 12.83
CA THR A 88 -11.59 4.68 12.35
C THR A 88 -12.34 4.59 11.02
N GLU A 89 -11.83 3.80 10.10
CA GLU A 89 -12.41 3.59 8.78
C GLU A 89 -12.29 2.13 8.40
N TYR A 90 -13.40 1.53 8.04
CA TYR A 90 -13.44 0.26 7.33
C TYR A 90 -13.68 0.51 5.85
N ALA A 91 -12.96 -0.19 4.97
CA ALA A 91 -13.17 -0.12 3.54
C ALA A 91 -13.11 -1.50 2.89
N LEU A 92 -14.12 -1.79 2.07
CA LEU A 92 -14.12 -2.89 1.14
C LEU A 92 -13.39 -2.42 -0.13
N VAL A 93 -12.37 -3.15 -0.53
CA VAL A 93 -11.52 -2.80 -1.68
C VAL A 93 -11.63 -3.90 -2.72
N ASN A 94 -12.25 -3.60 -3.85
CA ASN A 94 -12.32 -4.49 -4.99
C ASN A 94 -11.29 -4.05 -6.02
N GLU A 95 -10.26 -4.90 -6.26
CA GLU A 95 -9.18 -4.63 -7.20
C GLU A 95 -9.39 -5.39 -8.51
N TRP A 96 -9.29 -4.66 -9.62
CA TRP A 96 -9.35 -5.26 -10.95
C TRP A 96 -8.01 -5.90 -11.30
N GLN A 97 -8.03 -7.20 -11.57
CA GLN A 97 -6.82 -7.99 -11.89
C GLN A 97 -6.58 -8.19 -13.38
N GLY A 98 -7.56 -7.82 -14.21
CA GLY A 98 -7.51 -8.15 -15.63
C GLY A 98 -7.73 -9.65 -15.88
N LYS A 99 -7.52 -10.08 -17.13
CA LYS A 99 -7.50 -11.50 -17.47
C LYS A 99 -6.14 -12.07 -17.10
N GLN A 100 -6.05 -12.82 -16.02
CA GLN A 100 -4.88 -13.64 -15.72
C GLN A 100 -5.06 -15.05 -16.30
N TYR A 101 -3.96 -15.67 -16.75
CA TYR A 101 -3.89 -17.00 -17.32
C TYR A 101 -4.84 -17.99 -16.63
N GLY A 102 -5.87 -18.43 -17.34
CA GLY A 102 -6.75 -19.55 -16.95
C GLY A 102 -7.73 -19.31 -15.81
N SER A 103 -7.81 -18.12 -15.21
CA SER A 103 -8.79 -17.81 -14.17
C SER A 103 -9.82 -16.77 -14.63
N ASP A 104 -11.11 -17.07 -14.41
CA ASP A 104 -12.22 -16.14 -14.64
C ASP A 104 -12.33 -15.08 -13.52
N ILE A 105 -11.44 -15.09 -12.52
CA ILE A 105 -11.47 -14.16 -11.40
C ILE A 105 -10.96 -12.80 -11.88
N ARG A 106 -11.91 -11.91 -12.15
CA ARG A 106 -11.62 -10.54 -12.60
C ARG A 106 -11.42 -9.57 -11.45
N TRP A 107 -11.98 -9.85 -10.28
CA TRP A 107 -11.95 -9.01 -9.10
C TRP A 107 -11.36 -9.74 -7.91
N ARG A 108 -10.50 -9.04 -7.16
CA ARG A 108 -10.00 -9.48 -5.86
C ARG A 108 -10.47 -8.54 -4.78
N THR A 109 -11.08 -9.09 -3.75
CA THR A 109 -11.60 -8.33 -2.62
C THR A 109 -10.61 -8.34 -1.47
N LYS A 110 -10.39 -7.16 -0.87
CA LYS A 110 -9.63 -6.97 0.36
C LYS A 110 -10.46 -6.18 1.35
N HIS A 111 -10.27 -6.48 2.62
CA HIS A 111 -10.83 -5.72 3.71
C HIS A 111 -9.74 -4.81 4.27
N ARG A 112 -10.03 -3.53 4.42
CA ARG A 112 -9.07 -2.56 4.94
C ARG A 112 -9.62 -1.91 6.19
N TRP A 113 -8.82 -1.92 7.25
CA TRP A 113 -9.12 -1.18 8.45
C TRP A 113 -8.06 -0.12 8.67
N ASN A 114 -8.51 1.11 8.94
CA ASN A 114 -7.65 2.22 9.30
C ASN A 114 -8.05 2.71 10.70
N ILE A 115 -7.04 3.01 11.51
CA ILE A 115 -7.20 3.70 12.79
C ILE A 115 -6.27 4.89 12.75
N ASP A 116 -6.77 6.09 13.05
CA ASP A 116 -5.96 7.30 12.96
C ASP A 116 -6.18 8.29 14.11
N ILE A 117 -5.12 9.06 14.36
CA ILE A 117 -5.12 10.21 15.26
C ILE A 117 -4.66 11.40 14.43
N THR A 118 -5.36 12.51 14.54
CA THR A 118 -5.02 13.77 13.86
C THR A 118 -4.91 14.88 14.86
N GLU A 119 -3.74 15.51 14.92
CA GLU A 119 -3.49 16.72 15.70
C GLU A 119 -3.58 17.93 14.77
N LYS A 120 -4.17 19.03 15.28
CA LYS A 120 -4.40 20.26 14.52
C LYS A 120 -3.87 21.47 15.28
N LEU A 121 -3.13 22.31 14.58
CA LEU A 121 -2.62 23.58 15.12
C LEU A 121 -2.99 24.70 14.15
N THR A 122 -3.49 25.83 14.68
CA THR A 122 -3.72 27.03 13.89
C THR A 122 -2.66 28.07 14.21
N ALA A 123 -1.93 28.51 13.19
CA ALA A 123 -0.91 29.55 13.27
C ALA A 123 -1.27 30.68 12.28
N GLY A 124 -1.92 31.72 12.76
CA GLY A 124 -2.43 32.79 11.93
C GLY A 124 -3.44 32.31 10.89
N ARG A 125 -3.09 32.46 9.60
CA ARG A 125 -3.92 31.99 8.47
C ARG A 125 -3.61 30.54 8.07
N PHE A 126 -2.65 29.89 8.71
CA PHE A 126 -2.30 28.51 8.40
C PHE A 126 -2.93 27.55 9.40
N GLU A 127 -3.46 26.47 8.88
CA GLU A 127 -3.89 25.30 9.65
C GLU A 127 -2.91 24.17 9.34
N LEU A 128 -2.14 23.77 10.34
CA LEU A 128 -1.23 22.66 10.30
C LEU A 128 -1.91 21.42 10.89
N SER A 129 -1.70 20.25 10.33
CA SER A 129 -2.16 19.01 10.94
C SER A 129 -1.17 17.88 10.74
N LEU A 130 -0.94 17.13 11.80
CA LEU A 130 -0.20 15.88 11.80
C LEU A 130 -1.20 14.75 11.96
N ARG A 131 -1.16 13.75 11.06
CA ARG A 131 -1.99 12.54 11.16
C ARG A 131 -1.12 11.30 11.14
N GLU A 132 -1.29 10.48 12.16
CA GLU A 132 -0.77 9.13 12.23
C GLU A 132 -1.91 8.15 11.97
N ARG A 133 -1.71 7.24 11.02
CA ARG A 133 -2.70 6.23 10.64
C ARG A 133 -2.06 4.85 10.53
N VAL A 134 -2.55 3.91 11.33
CA VAL A 134 -2.27 2.49 11.13
C VAL A 134 -3.31 1.93 10.15
N ARG A 135 -2.82 1.30 9.09
CA ARG A 135 -3.63 0.61 8.09
C ARG A 135 -3.34 -0.87 8.14
N MET A 136 -4.39 -1.67 8.22
CA MET A 136 -4.36 -3.13 8.10
C MET A 136 -5.16 -3.54 6.87
N GLU A 137 -4.55 -4.31 5.96
CA GLU A 137 -5.22 -4.85 4.78
C GLU A 137 -5.28 -6.37 4.88
N PHE A 138 -6.49 -6.91 4.98
CA PHE A 138 -6.77 -8.34 5.03
C PHE A 138 -7.17 -8.82 3.63
N ARG A 139 -6.55 -9.90 3.18
CA ARG A 139 -6.90 -10.54 1.92
C ARG A 139 -7.99 -11.59 2.15
N GLY A 140 -8.98 -11.62 1.26
CA GLY A 140 -10.02 -12.65 1.24
C GLY A 140 -9.74 -13.81 0.28
N TYR A 141 -8.48 -13.92 -0.20
CA TYR A 141 -8.05 -14.97 -1.14
C TYR A 141 -6.74 -15.60 -0.67
N ASP A 142 -6.51 -16.83 -1.11
CA ASP A 142 -5.27 -17.54 -0.82
C ASP A 142 -4.08 -16.85 -1.47
N ALA A 143 -3.02 -16.73 -0.72
CA ALA A 143 -1.73 -16.26 -1.16
C ALA A 143 -0.64 -17.09 -0.51
N ASN A 144 0.54 -17.13 -1.12
CA ASN A 144 1.68 -17.79 -0.53
C ASN A 144 1.98 -17.18 0.86
N LYS A 145 1.88 -18.03 1.88
CA LYS A 145 2.11 -17.61 3.29
C LYS A 145 3.52 -17.10 3.55
N TYR A 146 4.46 -17.36 2.65
CA TYR A 146 5.86 -16.94 2.76
C TYR A 146 6.13 -15.58 2.11
N GLU A 147 5.24 -15.10 1.22
CA GLU A 147 5.44 -13.88 0.46
C GLU A 147 4.93 -12.64 1.17
N ASP A 148 3.66 -12.67 1.57
CA ASP A 148 3.00 -11.49 2.11
C ASP A 148 2.28 -11.79 3.43
N PRO A 149 2.44 -10.96 4.46
CA PRO A 149 1.67 -11.09 5.69
C PRO A 149 0.17 -10.81 5.46
N ASN A 150 -0.67 -11.40 6.31
CA ASN A 150 -2.09 -11.13 6.35
C ASN A 150 -2.54 -10.95 7.82
N PRO A 151 -2.86 -9.73 8.26
CA PRO A 151 -2.97 -8.49 7.48
C PRO A 151 -1.62 -7.89 7.09
N PHE A 152 -1.59 -7.18 5.95
CA PHE A 152 -0.48 -6.30 5.61
C PHE A 152 -0.65 -4.97 6.35
N THR A 153 0.32 -4.62 7.20
CA THR A 153 0.20 -3.47 8.11
C THR A 153 1.16 -2.35 7.72
N THR A 154 0.61 -1.13 7.64
CA THR A 154 1.37 0.08 7.25
C THR A 154 1.06 1.22 8.20
N LEU A 155 2.09 1.89 8.70
CA LEU A 155 1.99 3.20 9.35
C LEU A 155 2.06 4.30 8.29
N ARG A 156 1.19 5.31 8.42
CA ARG A 156 1.12 6.46 7.53
C ARG A 156 1.18 7.75 8.35
N THR A 157 2.28 8.46 8.20
CA THR A 157 2.52 9.77 8.83
C THR A 157 2.28 10.86 7.81
N ARG A 158 1.34 11.77 8.05
CA ARG A 158 1.00 12.88 7.15
C ARG A 158 1.11 14.23 7.85
N LEU A 159 1.92 15.11 7.27
CA LEU A 159 1.97 16.53 7.66
C LEU A 159 1.29 17.37 6.56
N LYS A 160 0.23 18.10 6.94
CA LYS A 160 -0.55 18.96 6.04
C LYS A 160 -0.50 20.40 6.51
N ALA A 161 -0.37 21.31 5.55
CA ALA A 161 -0.56 22.75 5.74
C ALA A 161 -1.68 23.25 4.83
N ALA A 162 -2.67 23.93 5.37
CA ALA A 162 -3.77 24.53 4.64
C ALA A 162 -3.84 26.03 4.94
N TYR A 163 -4.09 26.85 3.91
CA TYR A 163 -4.21 28.28 4.04
C TYR A 163 -5.69 28.68 4.17
N LYS A 164 -6.03 29.34 5.26
CA LYS A 164 -7.36 29.90 5.50
C LYS A 164 -7.43 31.32 4.95
N ASN A 165 -8.23 31.54 3.95
CA ASN A 165 -8.56 32.85 3.43
C ASN A 165 -10.07 33.09 3.51
N ALA A 166 -10.52 34.30 3.21
CA ALA A 166 -11.94 34.65 3.15
C ALA A 166 -12.65 34.09 1.89
N SER A 167 -11.91 33.47 0.98
CA SER A 167 -12.41 32.89 -0.26
C SER A 167 -13.06 31.53 -0.01
N ARG A 168 -13.89 31.09 -0.95
CA ARG A 168 -14.43 29.73 -0.99
C ARG A 168 -13.36 28.65 -1.26
N TRP A 169 -12.17 29.06 -1.72
CA TRP A 169 -11.04 28.21 -2.02
C TRP A 169 -10.11 28.12 -0.83
N LYS A 170 -9.81 26.92 -0.37
CA LYS A 170 -8.85 26.65 0.71
C LYS A 170 -7.68 25.81 0.14
N PRO A 171 -6.62 26.46 -0.38
CA PRO A 171 -5.47 25.74 -0.88
C PRO A 171 -4.72 25.04 0.23
N TYR A 172 -4.11 23.90 -0.08
CA TYR A 172 -3.33 23.11 0.84
C TYR A 172 -2.24 22.31 0.15
N THR A 173 -1.28 21.89 0.95
CA THR A 173 -0.27 20.91 0.58
C THR A 173 -0.08 19.90 1.70
N TYR A 174 0.36 18.69 1.37
CA TYR A 174 0.83 17.75 2.38
C TYR A 174 1.88 16.79 1.84
N VAL A 175 2.69 16.29 2.76
CA VAL A 175 3.57 15.15 2.56
C VAL A 175 3.09 14.02 3.43
N GLU A 176 3.08 12.80 2.89
CA GLU A 176 2.69 11.61 3.63
C GLU A 176 3.69 10.48 3.36
N VAL A 177 4.22 9.90 4.42
CA VAL A 177 5.16 8.77 4.38
C VAL A 177 4.42 7.50 4.78
N TYR A 178 4.70 6.41 4.09
CA TYR A 178 4.14 5.09 4.36
C TYR A 178 5.28 4.15 4.76
N THR A 179 5.19 3.62 5.96
CA THR A 179 6.14 2.65 6.50
C THR A 179 5.47 1.29 6.65
N THR A 180 5.99 0.28 6.00
CA THR A 180 5.56 -1.11 6.21
C THR A 180 6.03 -1.56 7.59
N LEU A 181 5.15 -2.13 8.41
CA LEU A 181 5.46 -2.55 9.78
C LEU A 181 5.70 -4.06 9.90
N ASN A 182 5.24 -4.85 8.94
CA ASN A 182 5.31 -6.31 8.97
C ASN A 182 5.67 -6.88 7.60
N ALA A 183 6.83 -6.49 7.07
CA ALA A 183 7.38 -7.13 5.88
C ALA A 183 7.63 -8.64 6.15
N PRO A 184 7.63 -9.49 5.10
CA PRO A 184 7.89 -10.92 5.27
C PRO A 184 9.25 -11.16 5.92
N LYS A 185 9.27 -11.92 7.03
CA LYS A 185 10.48 -12.18 7.83
C LYS A 185 11.42 -13.23 7.24
N ARG A 186 10.96 -14.05 6.29
CA ARG A 186 11.75 -15.16 5.76
C ARG A 186 12.90 -14.79 4.83
N VAL A 187 13.05 -13.52 4.57
CA VAL A 187 14.17 -12.99 3.81
C VAL A 187 15.50 -13.11 4.56
N GLU A 188 15.45 -13.44 5.85
CA GLU A 188 16.62 -13.56 6.74
C GLU A 188 17.58 -14.70 6.35
N ASN A 189 17.11 -15.72 5.64
CA ASN A 189 17.92 -16.89 5.30
C ASN A 189 18.64 -16.79 3.96
N CYS A 190 18.56 -15.65 3.27
CA CYS A 190 19.25 -15.45 2.02
C CYS A 190 20.61 -14.80 2.23
N LEU A 191 21.67 -15.48 1.81
CA LEU A 191 23.07 -15.08 1.92
C LEU A 191 23.40 -13.69 1.31
N ARG A 192 22.46 -13.07 0.59
CA ARG A 192 22.56 -11.71 0.03
C ARG A 192 21.21 -11.02 0.02
N ASP A 193 20.67 -10.82 1.20
CA ASP A 193 19.35 -10.20 1.32
C ASP A 193 19.42 -8.67 1.29
N PRO A 194 19.02 -8.02 0.19
CA PRO A 194 18.89 -6.57 0.13
C PRO A 194 17.65 -6.09 0.84
N LEU A 195 16.80 -6.99 1.32
CA LEU A 195 15.57 -6.71 2.05
C LEU A 195 15.75 -6.83 3.57
N GLU A 196 16.98 -6.75 4.06
CA GLU A 196 17.45 -6.95 5.45
C GLU A 196 16.57 -6.36 6.58
N ARG A 197 15.48 -5.66 6.23
CA ARG A 197 14.64 -4.98 7.21
C ARG A 197 13.19 -5.35 7.04
N ASP A 198 12.59 -5.80 8.12
CA ASP A 198 11.15 -6.05 8.25
C ASP A 198 10.32 -4.79 7.99
N ASN A 199 10.83 -3.63 8.40
CA ASN A 199 10.16 -2.36 8.28
C ASN A 199 10.88 -1.47 7.27
N TYR A 200 10.12 -0.90 6.33
CA TYR A 200 10.70 0.01 5.35
C TYR A 200 9.68 1.05 4.85
N ILE A 201 10.20 2.18 4.37
CA ILE A 201 9.38 3.18 3.69
C ILE A 201 9.04 2.65 2.30
N ASN A 202 7.76 2.32 2.10
CA ASN A 202 7.27 1.77 0.84
C ASN A 202 6.68 2.84 -0.09
N ARG A 203 6.38 4.03 0.44
CA ARG A 203 5.83 5.14 -0.34
C ARG A 203 6.08 6.49 0.31
N VAL A 204 6.39 7.46 -0.52
CA VAL A 204 6.29 8.88 -0.18
C VAL A 204 5.26 9.51 -1.09
N ARG A 205 4.39 10.35 -0.54
CA ARG A 205 3.34 11.05 -1.26
C ARG A 205 3.46 12.54 -1.03
N ILE A 206 3.40 13.31 -2.10
CA ILE A 206 3.35 14.77 -2.10
C ILE A 206 2.03 15.18 -2.75
N VAL A 207 1.31 16.10 -2.14
CA VAL A 207 0.01 16.56 -2.64
C VAL A 207 -0.06 18.07 -2.64
N LEU A 208 -0.60 18.60 -3.73
CA LEU A 208 -0.99 20.00 -3.89
C LEU A 208 -2.47 20.02 -4.25
N GLY A 209 -3.28 20.78 -3.53
CA GLY A 209 -4.71 20.78 -3.76
C GLY A 209 -5.43 22.00 -3.23
N THR A 210 -6.72 22.01 -3.48
CA THR A 210 -7.61 23.04 -2.98
C THR A 210 -8.99 22.47 -2.70
N GLU A 211 -9.54 22.83 -1.55
CA GLU A 211 -10.93 22.55 -1.19
C GLU A 211 -11.79 23.75 -1.62
N LEU A 212 -12.80 23.53 -2.42
CA LEU A 212 -13.81 24.51 -2.83
C LEU A 212 -15.09 24.27 -2.01
N LYS A 213 -15.49 25.26 -1.23
CA LYS A 213 -16.79 25.30 -0.59
C LYS A 213 -17.84 25.76 -1.60
N ILE A 214 -18.68 24.83 -2.09
CA ILE A 214 -19.76 25.12 -3.04
C ILE A 214 -20.93 25.72 -2.28
N THR A 215 -21.39 25.02 -1.23
CA THR A 215 -22.42 25.47 -0.29
C THR A 215 -21.97 25.11 1.14
N ASP A 216 -22.80 25.40 2.15
CA ASP A 216 -22.51 24.95 3.52
C ASP A 216 -22.52 23.43 3.67
N LYS A 217 -23.26 22.75 2.81
CA LYS A 217 -23.42 21.28 2.81
C LYS A 217 -22.58 20.58 1.74
N GLN A 218 -21.98 21.31 0.81
CA GLN A 218 -21.30 20.73 -0.35
C GLN A 218 -19.90 21.28 -0.49
N LYS A 219 -18.94 20.39 -0.64
CA LYS A 219 -17.54 20.71 -0.85
C LYS A 219 -16.97 19.84 -1.97
N MET A 220 -16.07 20.40 -2.76
CA MET A 220 -15.28 19.71 -3.75
C MET A 220 -13.80 19.90 -3.45
N ASP A 221 -13.04 18.83 -3.48
CA ASP A 221 -11.58 18.85 -3.29
C ASP A 221 -10.95 18.40 -4.61
N ILE A 222 -10.12 19.25 -5.19
CA ILE A 222 -9.37 18.94 -6.41
C ILE A 222 -7.90 18.98 -6.06
N HIS A 223 -7.20 17.89 -6.30
CA HIS A 223 -5.79 17.84 -5.99
C HIS A 223 -4.99 16.95 -6.93
N TYR A 224 -3.74 17.34 -7.12
CA TYR A 224 -2.71 16.55 -7.73
C TYR A 224 -1.89 15.84 -6.66
N MET A 225 -1.56 14.58 -6.91
CA MET A 225 -0.82 13.74 -5.99
C MET A 225 0.31 13.02 -6.73
N LEU A 226 1.53 13.22 -6.28
CA LEU A 226 2.69 12.44 -6.69
C LEU A 226 2.94 11.33 -5.66
N ASN A 227 2.83 10.07 -6.07
CA ASN A 227 3.20 8.93 -5.25
C ASN A 227 4.51 8.33 -5.75
N LEU A 228 5.53 8.38 -4.94
CA LEU A 228 6.78 7.67 -5.15
C LEU A 228 6.70 6.33 -4.42
N ASN A 229 6.35 5.28 -5.15
CA ASN A 229 6.17 3.94 -4.61
C ASN A 229 7.46 3.15 -4.71
N ARG A 230 7.74 2.37 -3.69
CA ARG A 230 8.83 1.40 -3.66
C ARG A 230 8.27 0.09 -3.13
N THR A 231 8.10 -0.87 -4.02
CA THR A 231 7.54 -2.17 -3.67
C THR A 231 8.63 -3.23 -3.75
N ARG A 232 8.81 -3.93 -2.65
CA ARG A 232 9.68 -5.09 -2.54
C ARG A 232 8.81 -6.33 -2.61
N LYS A 233 9.22 -7.30 -3.41
CA LYS A 233 8.57 -8.61 -3.51
C LYS A 233 9.63 -9.69 -3.45
N ALA A 234 9.35 -10.72 -2.66
CA ALA A 234 10.12 -11.94 -2.62
C ALA A 234 9.19 -13.09 -3.00
N SER A 235 9.62 -13.98 -3.86
CA SER A 235 8.88 -15.17 -4.25
C SER A 235 9.62 -16.39 -3.71
N TYR A 236 8.89 -17.29 -3.07
CA TYR A 236 9.42 -18.48 -2.43
C TYR A 236 8.83 -19.73 -3.04
N TYR A 237 9.58 -20.85 -3.00
CA TYR A 237 9.06 -22.14 -3.43
C TYR A 237 7.92 -22.59 -2.52
N ASN A 238 6.81 -23.02 -3.12
CA ASN A 238 5.63 -23.54 -2.40
C ASN A 238 5.71 -25.01 -2.06
N SER A 239 6.46 -25.77 -2.87
CA SER A 239 6.62 -27.21 -2.79
C SER A 239 8.05 -27.57 -3.10
N TYR A 240 8.41 -28.78 -2.68
CA TYR A 240 9.69 -29.37 -3.01
C TYR A 240 9.75 -29.62 -4.52
N ILE A 241 10.70 -29.01 -5.20
CA ILE A 241 10.90 -29.18 -6.64
C ILE A 241 12.19 -29.96 -6.86
N GLU A 242 12.04 -31.18 -7.39
CA GLU A 242 13.14 -32.04 -7.85
C GLU A 242 14.25 -32.31 -6.81
N ASN A 243 13.92 -32.35 -5.52
CA ASN A 243 14.86 -32.53 -4.42
C ASN A 243 16.00 -31.50 -4.36
N VAL A 244 15.80 -30.32 -4.96
CA VAL A 244 16.82 -29.27 -5.06
C VAL A 244 16.56 -28.13 -4.06
N HIS A 245 15.29 -27.81 -3.78
CA HIS A 245 14.90 -26.68 -2.93
C HIS A 245 13.81 -27.08 -1.94
N ASP A 246 13.94 -26.60 -0.72
CA ASP A 246 12.90 -26.75 0.31
C ASP A 246 11.75 -25.74 0.10
N ALA A 247 10.54 -26.16 0.51
CA ALA A 247 9.40 -25.25 0.51
C ALA A 247 9.68 -24.05 1.43
N GLY A 248 9.61 -22.87 0.88
CA GLY A 248 9.92 -21.63 1.57
C GLY A 248 11.32 -21.09 1.35
N ASP A 249 12.13 -21.73 0.49
CA ASP A 249 13.38 -21.15 0.01
C ASP A 249 13.09 -19.98 -0.93
N LEU A 250 13.95 -18.97 -0.91
CA LEU A 250 13.81 -17.81 -1.77
C LEU A 250 14.10 -18.18 -3.23
N CYS A 251 13.09 -17.98 -4.07
CA CYS A 251 13.20 -18.22 -5.52
C CYS A 251 13.72 -16.97 -6.27
N SER A 252 13.09 -15.83 -5.99
CA SER A 252 13.45 -14.56 -6.60
C SER A 252 13.04 -13.39 -5.73
N TRP A 253 13.64 -12.24 -5.95
CA TRP A 253 13.21 -11.01 -5.32
C TRP A 253 13.27 -9.85 -6.31
N SER A 254 12.43 -8.85 -6.11
CA SER A 254 12.34 -7.69 -6.98
C SER A 254 12.10 -6.41 -6.22
N LEU A 255 12.61 -5.32 -6.77
CA LEU A 255 12.38 -3.96 -6.34
C LEU A 255 11.71 -3.20 -7.49
N SER A 256 10.46 -2.80 -7.30
CA SER A 256 9.73 -1.95 -8.24
C SER A 256 9.64 -0.53 -7.69
N LYS A 257 10.08 0.44 -8.49
CA LYS A 257 9.97 1.88 -8.23
C LYS A 257 8.96 2.45 -9.21
N VAL A 258 7.87 3.03 -8.71
CA VAL A 258 6.83 3.62 -9.56
C VAL A 258 6.54 5.04 -9.11
N ALA A 259 6.68 6.00 -10.03
CA ALA A 259 6.23 7.37 -9.85
C ALA A 259 4.80 7.50 -10.41
N ALA A 260 3.79 7.46 -9.55
CA ALA A 260 2.40 7.61 -9.98
C ALA A 260 1.94 9.06 -9.81
N HIS A 261 1.58 9.68 -10.92
CA HIS A 261 0.95 10.98 -11.02
C HIS A 261 -0.57 10.79 -10.95
N VAL A 262 -1.22 11.39 -9.96
CA VAL A 262 -2.64 11.12 -9.72
C VAL A 262 -3.44 12.40 -9.70
N ILE A 263 -4.45 12.49 -10.54
CA ILE A 263 -5.45 13.56 -10.51
C ILE A 263 -6.61 13.07 -9.65
N CYS A 264 -6.99 13.86 -8.65
CA CYS A 264 -8.02 13.50 -7.70
C CYS A 264 -9.14 14.53 -7.68
N VAL A 265 -10.37 14.04 -7.67
CA VAL A 265 -11.58 14.85 -7.46
C VAL A 265 -12.42 14.16 -6.41
N ASP A 266 -12.57 14.79 -5.25
CA ASP A 266 -13.39 14.31 -4.15
C ASP A 266 -14.58 15.25 -3.97
N TYR A 267 -15.79 14.72 -4.02
CA TYR A 267 -17.01 15.46 -3.72
C TYR A 267 -17.59 15.01 -2.38
N LYS A 268 -17.94 15.97 -1.54
CA LYS A 268 -18.51 15.71 -0.21
C LYS A 268 -19.81 16.44 -0.04
N PHE A 269 -20.79 15.69 0.44
CA PHE A 269 -22.09 16.21 0.88
C PHE A 269 -22.23 16.00 2.38
N SER A 270 -22.74 17.00 3.10
CA SER A 270 -23.05 16.94 4.54
C SER A 270 -24.54 17.16 4.78
N LEU A 271 -25.16 16.28 5.56
CA LEU A 271 -26.55 16.41 5.97
C LEU A 271 -26.77 17.55 6.97
#